data_b17af2f9d867f383917617c1f260477a
#
_entry.id   b17af2f9d867f383917617c1f260477a
#
_cell.length_a   1.000
_cell.length_b   1.000
_cell.length_c   1.000
_cell.angle_alpha   90.00
_cell.angle_beta   90.00
_cell.angle_gamma   90.00
#
_symmetry.space_group_name_H-M   'P 1'
#
loop_
_entity.id
_entity.type
_entity.pdbx_description
1 polymer ?
#
loop_
_entity_poly.entity_id
_entity_poly.type
_entity_poly.pdbx_seq_one_letter_code
_entity_poly.pdbx_strand_id
1 'polypeptide(L)'
;WIGLVGSEMCIRDSSITADRYFYIVGRFLLGLYFLLPGLAKVFLFQDNWDVVVLREVPFPTFSLSLVAIAQIFFGTMLMVGKYVYMGALVLAVVTLLINFYIHDFWNMAEDANQAHETQNFVKNLGIFAGLLVLSKRSTQT
;
A
#
# COMPACT_ATOMS: atom_id res chain seq x y z
N TRP A 1 10.63 46.61 -0.04
CA TRP A 1 11.58 45.65 -0.59
C TRP A 1 11.93 44.54 0.42
N ILE A 2 12.32 44.91 1.62
CA ILE A 2 12.59 43.94 2.73
C ILE A 2 11.31 43.21 3.13
N GLY A 3 10.14 43.81 3.08
CA GLY A 3 8.86 43.20 3.36
C GLY A 3 8.48 42.11 2.34
N LEU A 4 8.82 42.28 1.05
CA LEU A 4 8.61 41.29 0.01
C LEU A 4 9.49 40.04 0.22
N VAL A 5 10.76 40.19 0.57
CA VAL A 5 11.67 39.10 0.89
C VAL A 5 11.21 38.34 2.12
N GLY A 6 10.75 39.02 3.16
CA GLY A 6 10.19 38.38 4.36
C GLY A 6 8.90 37.60 4.07
N SER A 7 8.00 38.11 3.22
CA SER A 7 6.76 37.42 2.83
C SER A 7 7.02 36.18 1.97
N GLU A 8 7.97 36.22 1.05
CA GLU A 8 8.39 35.06 0.27
C GLU A 8 8.99 33.96 1.15
N MET A 9 9.83 34.28 2.12
CA MET A 9 10.39 33.36 3.09
C MET A 9 9.29 32.72 3.96
N CYS A 10 8.31 33.47 4.44
CA CYS A 10 7.17 32.93 5.20
C CYS A 10 6.30 31.99 4.38
N ILE A 11 6.03 32.28 3.12
CA ILE A 11 5.28 31.43 2.21
C ILE A 11 6.05 30.13 1.96
N ARG A 12 7.36 30.18 1.75
CA ARG A 12 8.22 29.02 1.55
C ARG A 12 8.22 28.13 2.79
N ASP A 13 8.41 28.65 3.98
CA ASP A 13 8.42 27.92 5.24
C ASP A 13 7.06 27.26 5.52
N SER A 14 5.97 27.95 5.25
CA SER A 14 4.60 27.42 5.35
C SER A 14 4.38 26.25 4.37
N SER A 15 4.84 26.37 3.13
CA SER A 15 4.75 25.32 2.11
C SER A 15 5.55 24.07 2.52
N ILE A 16 6.79 24.23 2.99
CA ILE A 16 7.63 23.12 3.45
C ILE A 16 6.98 22.38 4.63
N THR A 17 6.38 23.10 5.56
CA THR A 17 5.67 22.51 6.71
C THR A 17 4.43 21.76 6.25
N ALA A 18 3.64 22.30 5.32
CA ALA A 18 2.48 21.64 4.74
C ALA A 18 2.87 20.36 3.98
N ASP A 19 3.93 20.41 3.16
CA ASP A 19 4.45 19.27 2.42
C ASP A 19 4.89 18.14 3.34
N ARG A 20 5.55 18.49 4.43
CA ARG A 20 5.95 17.51 5.45
C ARG A 20 4.74 16.86 6.13
N TYR A 21 3.73 17.65 6.44
CA TYR A 21 2.49 17.15 7.04
C TYR A 21 1.75 16.18 6.09
N PHE A 22 1.55 16.58 4.84
CA PHE A 22 0.91 15.70 3.84
C PHE A 22 1.69 14.42 3.61
N TYR A 23 3.01 14.48 3.60
CA TYR A 23 3.85 13.28 3.51
C TYR A 23 3.62 12.32 4.68
N ILE A 24 3.61 12.85 5.92
CA ILE A 24 3.41 12.03 7.12
C ILE A 24 2.02 11.40 7.12
N VAL A 25 0.98 12.18 6.82
CA VAL A 25 -0.41 11.70 6.76
C VAL A 25 -0.58 10.65 5.67
N GLY A 26 -0.11 10.93 4.45
CA GLY A 26 -0.20 9.98 3.33
C GLY A 26 0.51 8.66 3.62
N ARG A 27 1.71 8.73 4.18
CA ARG A 27 2.48 7.56 4.59
C ARG A 27 1.78 6.76 5.69
N PHE A 28 1.24 7.44 6.69
CA PHE A 28 0.48 6.80 7.77
C PHE A 28 -0.77 6.08 7.24
N LEU A 29 -1.54 6.73 6.37
CA LEU A 29 -2.73 6.13 5.76
C LEU A 29 -2.39 4.92 4.88
N LEU A 30 -1.30 4.98 4.12
CA LEU A 30 -0.82 3.83 3.36
C LEU A 30 -0.41 2.68 4.27
N GLY A 31 0.29 2.96 5.36
CA GLY A 31 0.64 1.95 6.35
C GLY A 31 -0.60 1.29 6.98
N LEU A 32 -1.59 2.09 7.34
CA LEU A 32 -2.86 1.62 7.87
C LEU A 32 -3.63 0.76 6.86
N TYR A 33 -3.63 1.16 5.59
CA TYR A 33 -4.24 0.40 4.50
C TYR A 33 -3.69 -1.02 4.40
N PHE A 34 -2.40 -1.24 4.67
CA PHE A 34 -1.80 -2.58 4.67
C PHE A 34 -1.92 -3.30 6.01
N LEU A 35 -1.83 -2.58 7.12
CA LEU A 35 -1.94 -3.17 8.45
C LEU A 35 -3.31 -3.83 8.68
N LEU A 36 -4.39 -3.14 8.31
CA LEU A 36 -5.75 -3.64 8.55
C LEU A 36 -6.05 -4.96 7.80
N PRO A 37 -5.80 -5.09 6.49
CA PRO A 37 -5.97 -6.38 5.81
C PRO A 37 -4.99 -7.45 6.28
N GLY A 38 -3.79 -7.08 6.70
CA GLY A 38 -2.83 -8.00 7.29
C GLY A 38 -3.37 -8.62 8.57
N LEU A 39 -3.92 -7.82 9.47
CA LEU A 39 -4.59 -8.29 10.69
C LEU A 39 -5.83 -9.12 10.37
N ALA A 40 -6.64 -8.70 9.41
CA ALA A 40 -7.81 -9.45 8.97
C ALA A 40 -7.43 -10.87 8.48
N LYS A 41 -6.30 -11.02 7.78
CA LYS A 41 -5.79 -12.33 7.35
C LYS A 41 -5.40 -13.23 8.54
N VAL A 42 -4.98 -12.67 9.65
CA VAL A 42 -4.68 -13.43 10.87
C VAL A 42 -5.97 -13.86 11.57
N PHE A 43 -6.90 -12.93 11.76
CA PHE A 43 -8.15 -13.22 12.49
C PHE A 43 -9.16 -14.04 11.69
N LEU A 44 -9.19 -13.86 10.36
CA LEU A 44 -10.07 -14.56 9.42
C LEU A 44 -9.23 -15.45 8.50
N PHE A 45 -8.31 -16.18 9.07
CA PHE A 45 -7.33 -16.97 8.30
C PHE A 45 -8.02 -17.99 7.39
N GLN A 46 -9.00 -18.72 7.89
CA GLN A 46 -9.69 -19.76 7.12
C GLN A 46 -10.42 -19.18 5.89
N ASP A 47 -11.13 -18.07 6.05
CA ASP A 47 -11.87 -17.44 4.95
C ASP A 47 -10.90 -16.95 3.84
N ASN A 48 -9.77 -16.37 4.25
CA ASN A 48 -8.74 -15.93 3.31
C ASN A 48 -8.00 -17.12 2.67
N TRP A 49 -7.80 -18.20 3.41
CA TRP A 49 -7.18 -19.43 2.90
C TRP A 49 -8.05 -20.08 1.81
N ASP A 50 -9.35 -20.13 2.00
CA ASP A 50 -10.29 -20.66 1.01
C ASP A 50 -10.22 -19.88 -0.31
N VAL A 51 -10.11 -18.55 -0.24
CA VAL A 51 -9.93 -17.68 -1.42
C VAL A 51 -8.60 -17.97 -2.11
N VAL A 52 -7.51 -18.11 -1.35
CA VAL A 52 -6.17 -18.36 -1.89
C VAL A 52 -6.11 -19.71 -2.59
N VAL A 53 -6.76 -20.73 -2.04
CA VAL A 53 -6.87 -22.06 -2.65
C VAL A 53 -7.73 -21.99 -3.93
N LEU A 54 -8.86 -21.31 -3.87
CA LEU A 54 -9.75 -21.13 -5.04
C LEU A 54 -9.05 -20.45 -6.21
N ARG A 55 -8.12 -19.53 -5.92
CA ARG A 55 -7.32 -18.80 -6.90
C ARG A 55 -6.03 -19.53 -7.32
N GLU A 56 -5.88 -20.78 -6.91
CA GLU A 56 -4.74 -21.64 -7.29
C GLU A 56 -3.37 -21.03 -6.95
N VAL A 57 -3.29 -20.26 -5.87
CA VAL A 57 -2.02 -19.70 -5.40
C VAL A 57 -1.12 -20.83 -4.91
N PRO A 58 0.17 -20.88 -5.37
CA PRO A 58 1.08 -21.93 -4.91
C PRO A 58 1.35 -21.82 -3.41
N PHE A 59 1.45 -22.97 -2.74
CA PHE A 59 1.70 -23.04 -1.29
C PHE A 59 0.77 -22.15 -0.46
N PRO A 60 -0.56 -22.38 -0.49
CA PRO A 60 -1.56 -21.41 0.01
C PRO A 60 -1.33 -20.98 1.47
N THR A 61 -1.04 -21.93 2.37
CA THR A 61 -0.79 -21.63 3.78
C THR A 61 0.46 -20.76 3.98
N PHE A 62 1.54 -21.11 3.30
CA PHE A 62 2.80 -20.36 3.36
C PHE A 62 2.65 -18.97 2.74
N SER A 63 2.06 -18.89 1.56
CA SER A 63 1.86 -17.62 0.83
C SER A 63 0.97 -16.66 1.61
N LEU A 64 -0.15 -17.16 2.15
CA LEU A 64 -1.06 -16.34 2.95
C LEU A 64 -0.39 -15.82 4.23
N SER A 65 0.34 -16.70 4.93
CA SER A 65 1.05 -16.32 6.16
C SER A 65 2.14 -15.28 5.87
N LEU A 66 2.92 -15.48 4.81
CA LEU A 66 3.98 -14.56 4.42
C LEU A 66 3.42 -13.18 4.05
N VAL A 67 2.33 -13.13 3.29
CA VAL A 67 1.66 -11.88 2.93
C VAL A 67 1.10 -11.17 4.17
N ALA A 68 0.46 -11.91 5.07
CA ALA A 68 -0.07 -11.33 6.31
C ALA A 68 1.05 -10.72 7.17
N ILE A 69 2.15 -11.44 7.37
CA ILE A 69 3.31 -10.95 8.13
C ILE A 69 3.91 -9.72 7.45
N ALA A 70 4.12 -9.76 6.14
CA ALA A 70 4.66 -8.63 5.38
C ALA A 70 3.76 -7.39 5.50
N GLN A 71 2.45 -7.54 5.36
CA GLN A 71 1.50 -6.44 5.48
C GLN A 71 1.49 -5.82 6.88
N ILE A 72 1.50 -6.65 7.93
CA ILE A 72 1.52 -6.17 9.32
C ILE A 72 2.84 -5.48 9.63
N PHE A 73 3.96 -6.12 9.34
CA PHE A 73 5.29 -5.60 9.67
C PHE A 73 5.61 -4.32 8.90
N PHE A 74 5.54 -4.36 7.58
CA PHE A 74 5.89 -3.21 6.76
C PHE A 74 4.82 -2.12 6.78
N GLY A 75 3.54 -2.47 6.95
CA GLY A 75 2.48 -1.50 7.19
C GLY A 75 2.74 -0.68 8.45
N THR A 76 3.12 -1.35 9.54
CA THR A 76 3.50 -0.69 10.79
C THR A 76 4.76 0.17 10.62
N MET A 77 5.77 -0.32 9.89
CA MET A 77 7.00 0.44 9.61
C MET A 77 6.71 1.72 8.82
N LEU A 78 5.81 1.67 7.85
CA LEU A 78 5.35 2.87 7.13
C LEU A 78 4.66 3.86 8.07
N MET A 79 3.79 3.40 8.96
CA MET A 79 3.09 4.29 9.92
C MET A 79 4.09 4.99 10.83
N VAL A 80 5.04 4.25 11.40
CA VAL A 80 6.06 4.79 12.31
C VAL A 80 7.10 5.65 11.57
N GLY A 81 7.33 5.39 10.28
CA GLY A 81 8.32 6.11 9.47
C GLY A 81 9.73 5.55 9.54
N LYS A 82 9.85 4.27 9.86
CA LYS A 82 11.13 3.56 9.85
C LYS A 82 11.20 2.61 8.65
N TYR A 83 12.39 2.56 8.04
CA TYR A 83 12.63 1.70 6.87
C TYR A 83 11.61 1.89 5.73
N VAL A 84 11.17 3.14 5.52
CA VAL A 84 10.10 3.50 4.58
C VAL A 84 10.40 3.03 3.15
N TYR A 85 11.64 3.18 2.70
CA TYR A 85 12.08 2.73 1.38
C TYR A 85 11.84 1.22 1.18
N MET A 86 12.39 0.42 2.08
CA MET A 86 12.26 -1.05 2.00
C MET A 86 10.82 -1.48 2.18
N GLY A 87 10.11 -0.89 3.16
CA GLY A 87 8.71 -1.19 3.41
C GLY A 87 7.82 -0.90 2.21
N ALA A 88 8.01 0.26 1.57
CA ALA A 88 7.26 0.63 0.38
C ALA A 88 7.53 -0.32 -0.80
N LEU A 89 8.78 -0.72 -1.03
CA LEU A 89 9.11 -1.67 -2.11
C LEU A 89 8.55 -3.07 -1.86
N VAL A 90 8.69 -3.59 -0.64
CA VAL A 90 8.13 -4.92 -0.31
C VAL A 90 6.61 -4.92 -0.46
N LEU A 91 5.94 -3.89 0.06
CA LEU A 91 4.48 -3.78 -0.08
C LEU A 91 4.04 -3.56 -1.54
N ALA A 92 4.86 -2.89 -2.37
CA ALA A 92 4.61 -2.77 -3.80
C ALA A 92 4.63 -4.15 -4.49
N VAL A 93 5.63 -4.98 -4.18
CA VAL A 93 5.70 -6.37 -4.71
C VAL A 93 4.50 -7.19 -4.22
N VAL A 94 4.17 -7.12 -2.93
CA VAL A 94 3.00 -7.81 -2.37
C VAL A 94 1.71 -7.37 -3.07
N THR A 95 1.54 -6.08 -3.33
CA THR A 95 0.36 -5.54 -4.04
C THR A 95 0.26 -6.09 -5.47
N LEU A 96 1.38 -6.18 -6.20
CA LEU A 96 1.40 -6.78 -7.53
C LEU A 96 1.03 -8.25 -7.51
N LEU A 97 1.59 -9.01 -6.57
CA LEU A 97 1.28 -10.44 -6.44
C LEU A 97 -0.21 -10.66 -6.13
N ILE A 98 -0.78 -9.89 -5.19
CA ILE A 98 -2.21 -9.94 -4.89
C ILE A 98 -3.03 -9.59 -6.14
N ASN A 99 -2.60 -8.57 -6.88
CA ASN A 99 -3.32 -8.14 -8.09
C ASN A 99 -3.39 -9.24 -9.14
N PHE A 100 -2.28 -9.92 -9.41
CA PHE A 100 -2.22 -10.95 -10.45
C PHE A 100 -2.83 -12.28 -10.02
N TYR A 101 -2.77 -12.65 -8.75
CA TYR A 101 -3.30 -13.94 -8.29
C TYR A 101 -4.75 -13.87 -7.79
N ILE A 102 -5.11 -12.79 -7.11
CA ILE A 102 -6.43 -12.69 -6.47
C ILE A 102 -7.42 -11.89 -7.32
N HIS A 103 -6.97 -10.79 -7.94
CA HIS A 103 -7.81 -9.91 -8.75
C HIS A 103 -7.62 -10.15 -10.25
N ASP A 104 -7.62 -11.40 -10.66
CA ASP A 104 -7.42 -11.86 -12.03
C ASP A 104 -8.73 -11.78 -12.85
N PHE A 105 -9.29 -10.58 -12.98
CA PHE A 105 -10.58 -10.34 -13.62
C PHE A 105 -10.68 -10.87 -15.07
N TRP A 106 -9.54 -11.01 -15.76
CA TRP A 106 -9.50 -11.57 -17.13
C TRP A 106 -9.86 -13.06 -17.20
N ASN A 107 -9.77 -13.79 -16.09
CA ASN A 107 -10.18 -15.20 -15.98
C ASN A 107 -11.64 -15.33 -15.52
N MET A 108 -12.35 -14.24 -15.29
CA MET A 108 -13.69 -14.18 -14.71
C MET A 108 -14.77 -13.77 -15.73
N ALA A 109 -14.56 -14.10 -17.02
CA ALA A 109 -15.55 -13.80 -18.05
C ALA A 109 -16.91 -14.40 -17.66
N GLU A 110 -17.98 -13.57 -17.74
CA GLU A 110 -19.36 -13.92 -17.37
C GLU A 110 -19.62 -14.12 -15.86
N ASP A 111 -18.64 -13.91 -14.98
CA ASP A 111 -18.85 -13.90 -13.53
C ASP A 111 -19.48 -12.58 -13.09
N ALA A 112 -20.47 -12.65 -12.19
CA ALA A 112 -21.10 -11.46 -11.61
C ALA A 112 -20.14 -10.55 -10.85
N ASN A 113 -19.01 -11.09 -10.36
CA ASN A 113 -18.00 -10.37 -9.60
C ASN A 113 -16.89 -9.75 -10.48
N GLN A 114 -16.90 -9.98 -11.80
CA GLN A 114 -15.85 -9.49 -12.70
C GLN A 114 -15.62 -7.98 -12.60
N ALA A 115 -16.72 -7.19 -12.59
CA ALA A 115 -16.64 -5.73 -12.48
C ALA A 115 -16.01 -5.29 -11.15
N HIS A 116 -16.33 -5.96 -10.05
CA HIS A 116 -15.75 -5.71 -8.73
C HIS A 116 -14.25 -6.02 -8.70
N GLU A 117 -13.84 -7.16 -9.24
CA GLU A 117 -12.43 -7.54 -9.32
C GLU A 117 -11.63 -6.64 -10.25
N THR A 118 -12.22 -6.17 -11.35
CA THR A 118 -11.62 -5.15 -12.22
C THR A 118 -11.35 -3.85 -11.47
N GLN A 119 -12.31 -3.39 -10.67
CA GLN A 119 -12.14 -2.19 -9.84
C GLN A 119 -11.04 -2.37 -8.79
N ASN A 120 -10.98 -3.54 -8.16
CA ASN A 120 -9.93 -3.86 -7.19
C ASN A 120 -8.55 -3.88 -7.84
N PHE A 121 -8.43 -4.44 -9.04
CA PHE A 121 -7.18 -4.45 -9.81
C PHE A 121 -6.70 -3.03 -10.11
N VAL A 122 -7.56 -2.17 -10.64
CA VAL A 122 -7.22 -0.77 -10.97
C VAL A 122 -6.87 0.02 -9.71
N LYS A 123 -7.62 -0.15 -8.63
CA LYS A 123 -7.33 0.49 -7.34
C LYS A 123 -5.95 0.08 -6.81
N ASN A 124 -5.61 -1.19 -6.87
CA ASN A 124 -4.31 -1.69 -6.45
C ASN A 124 -3.14 -1.18 -7.32
N LEU A 125 -3.36 -0.93 -8.61
CA LEU A 125 -2.37 -0.25 -9.44
C LEU A 125 -2.09 1.17 -8.94
N GLY A 126 -3.12 1.90 -8.53
CA GLY A 126 -2.96 3.22 -7.92
C GLY A 126 -2.16 3.17 -6.61
N ILE A 127 -2.43 2.18 -5.76
CA ILE A 127 -1.70 1.96 -4.51
C ILE A 127 -0.23 1.59 -4.79
N PHE A 128 0.01 0.72 -5.74
CA PHE A 128 1.35 0.36 -6.21
C PHE A 128 2.14 1.59 -6.67
N ALA A 129 1.53 2.44 -7.50
CA ALA A 129 2.14 3.69 -7.94
C ALA A 129 2.45 4.62 -6.75
N GLY A 130 1.54 4.76 -5.79
CA GLY A 130 1.75 5.52 -4.57
C GLY A 130 2.93 5.01 -3.73
N LEU A 131 3.09 3.70 -3.62
CA LEU A 131 4.23 3.08 -2.93
C LEU A 131 5.56 3.35 -3.63
N LEU A 132 5.60 3.32 -4.96
CA LEU A 132 6.80 3.68 -5.73
C LEU A 132 7.20 5.13 -5.51
N VAL A 133 6.24 6.06 -5.55
CA VAL A 133 6.47 7.48 -5.26
C VAL A 133 6.98 7.68 -3.83
N LEU A 134 6.38 6.98 -2.87
CA LEU A 134 6.79 7.02 -1.46
C LEU A 134 8.23 6.52 -1.28
N SER A 135 8.61 5.42 -1.93
CA SER A 135 9.96 4.88 -1.86
C SER A 135 11.00 5.87 -2.38
N LYS A 136 10.71 6.54 -3.48
CA LYS A 136 11.60 7.54 -4.06
C LYS A 136 11.80 8.75 -3.13
N ARG A 137 10.72 9.26 -2.55
CA ARG A 137 10.78 10.42 -1.64
C ARG A 137 11.56 10.10 -0.36
N SER A 138 11.45 8.91 0.18
CA SER A 138 12.16 8.50 1.40
C SER A 138 13.68 8.42 1.25
N THR A 139 14.20 8.33 0.02
CA THR A 139 15.64 8.34 -0.25
C THR A 139 16.21 9.75 -0.40
N GLN A 140 15.36 10.77 -0.48
CA GLN A 140 15.76 12.17 -0.66
C GLN A 140 15.76 12.96 0.66
N THR A 141 15.30 12.37 1.75
CA THR A 141 15.29 12.93 3.09
C THR A 141 16.37 12.32 3.97
#